data_55ad67abf0de39631f019a015b098a03
#
_entry.id   55ad67abf0de39631f019a015b098a03
#
_cell.length_a   1.000
_cell.length_b   1.000
_cell.length_c   1.000
_cell.angle_alpha   90.00
_cell.angle_beta   90.00
_cell.angle_gamma   90.00
#
_symmetry.space_group_name_H-M   'P 1'
#
loop_
_entity.id
_entity.type
_entity.pdbx_description
1 polymer ?
#
loop_
_entity_poly.entity_id
_entity_poly.type
_entity_poly.pdbx_seq_one_letter_code
_entity_poly.pdbx_strand_id
1 'polypeptide(L)'
;PIKSSAASDVYKRQAWEFLTEVIKLDKNRLYVTVYPDDQEAYDTWHNDCGVEESHITRLEDNFWEIGEGPCGPDSEIFFDQGPEHGCDDPNCAPGCDCDRYLEIWNLVFTQFNKMPDGSYEPLQHKNIDTGAGLERLASVLQGCKTNFETDLIFPIIEATAKRAGVTYNENPNTDVSLKVIADHARAVTALISDGVLPSNEGRGYVLRRILRRAVRHGRLLGIE
;
A
#
# COMPACT_ATOMS: atom_id res chain seq x y z
N PRO A 1 -12.49 3.60 30.32
CA PRO A 1 -11.43 3.66 29.32
C PRO A 1 -11.20 2.25 28.79
N ILE A 2 -11.44 2.05 27.51
CA ILE A 2 -11.11 0.80 26.80
C ILE A 2 -9.59 0.66 26.90
N LYS A 3 -9.12 -0.46 27.45
CA LYS A 3 -7.69 -0.77 27.45
C LYS A 3 -7.23 -0.83 26.00
N SER A 4 -6.12 -0.19 25.66
CA SER A 4 -5.64 -0.06 24.27
C SER A 4 -5.35 -1.40 23.58
N SER A 5 -5.07 -2.47 24.32
CA SER A 5 -5.01 -3.84 23.79
C SER A 5 -6.32 -4.29 23.16
N ALA A 6 -7.46 -4.05 23.85
CA ALA A 6 -8.79 -4.36 23.32
C ALA A 6 -9.13 -3.57 22.03
N ALA A 7 -8.57 -2.38 21.82
CA ALA A 7 -8.75 -1.63 20.58
C ALA A 7 -8.02 -2.26 19.40
N SER A 8 -6.79 -2.74 19.59
CA SER A 8 -6.00 -3.43 18.55
C SER A 8 -6.76 -4.63 17.97
N ASP A 9 -7.32 -5.47 18.84
CA ASP A 9 -8.10 -6.64 18.46
C ASP A 9 -9.38 -6.27 17.71
N VAL A 10 -10.05 -5.20 18.12
CA VAL A 10 -11.27 -4.72 17.47
C VAL A 10 -10.97 -4.30 16.03
N TYR A 11 -9.89 -3.54 15.78
CA TYR A 11 -9.58 -3.07 14.44
C TYR A 11 -9.15 -4.20 13.50
N LYS A 12 -8.40 -5.19 13.98
CA LYS A 12 -8.06 -6.39 13.19
C LYS A 12 -9.34 -7.15 12.78
N ARG A 13 -10.24 -7.39 13.73
CA ARG A 13 -11.53 -8.05 13.46
C ARG A 13 -12.41 -7.26 12.51
N GLN A 14 -12.49 -5.93 12.67
CA GLN A 14 -13.26 -5.07 11.77
C GLN A 14 -12.70 -5.06 10.34
N ALA A 15 -11.37 -4.98 10.19
CA ALA A 15 -10.73 -5.05 8.88
C ALA A 15 -11.00 -6.41 8.22
N TRP A 16 -10.87 -7.50 8.97
CA TRP A 16 -11.16 -8.85 8.46
C TRP A 16 -12.62 -9.02 8.05
N GLU A 17 -13.55 -8.63 8.92
CA GLU A 17 -14.99 -8.66 8.62
C GLU A 17 -15.32 -7.84 7.38
N PHE A 18 -14.78 -6.62 7.28
CA PHE A 18 -14.99 -5.77 6.12
C PHE A 18 -14.53 -6.43 4.83
N LEU A 19 -13.31 -7.00 4.81
CA LEU A 19 -12.77 -7.65 3.61
C LEU A 19 -13.52 -8.94 3.25
N THR A 20 -13.91 -9.74 4.25
CA THR A 20 -14.43 -11.09 4.01
C THR A 20 -15.96 -11.14 3.94
N GLU A 21 -16.68 -10.32 4.69
CA GLU A 21 -18.13 -10.38 4.78
C GLU A 21 -18.82 -9.23 4.02
N VAL A 22 -18.21 -8.03 3.97
CA VAL A 22 -18.78 -6.88 3.25
C VAL A 22 -18.30 -6.86 1.81
N ILE A 23 -16.99 -6.85 1.58
CA ILE A 23 -16.37 -6.87 0.24
C ILE A 23 -16.41 -8.27 -0.38
N LYS A 24 -16.42 -9.32 0.47
CA LYS A 24 -16.48 -10.74 0.08
C LYS A 24 -15.28 -11.22 -0.71
N LEU A 25 -14.09 -10.79 -0.32
CA LEU A 25 -12.87 -11.39 -0.83
C LEU A 25 -12.74 -12.84 -0.34
N ASP A 26 -12.15 -13.69 -1.18
CA ASP A 26 -11.88 -15.08 -0.83
C ASP A 26 -10.86 -15.18 0.31
N LYS A 27 -11.27 -15.72 1.45
CA LYS A 27 -10.42 -15.89 2.65
C LYS A 27 -9.15 -16.71 2.36
N ASN A 28 -9.22 -17.64 1.40
CA ASN A 28 -8.07 -18.47 1.01
C ASN A 28 -7.00 -17.69 0.22
N ARG A 29 -7.30 -16.47 -0.19
CA ARG A 29 -6.37 -15.57 -0.86
C ARG A 29 -5.89 -14.42 0.03
N LEU A 30 -6.33 -14.38 1.30
CA LEU A 30 -5.91 -13.38 2.26
C LEU A 30 -4.83 -13.94 3.17
N TYR A 31 -3.74 -13.20 3.28
CA TYR A 31 -2.60 -13.47 4.14
C TYR A 31 -2.39 -12.29 5.07
N VAL A 32 -1.83 -12.54 6.25
CA VAL A 32 -1.52 -11.48 7.21
C VAL A 32 -0.07 -11.58 7.66
N THR A 33 0.50 -10.44 8.02
CA THR A 33 1.82 -10.39 8.62
C THR A 33 1.74 -9.80 10.02
N VAL A 34 2.65 -10.20 10.90
CA VAL A 34 2.77 -9.71 12.27
C VAL A 34 4.24 -9.56 12.64
N TYR A 35 4.53 -8.63 13.54
CA TYR A 35 5.86 -8.53 14.13
C TYR A 35 6.19 -9.79 14.93
N PRO A 36 7.43 -10.35 14.91
CA PRO A 36 7.76 -11.64 15.50
C PRO A 36 7.39 -11.78 16.98
N ASP A 37 7.57 -10.70 17.76
CA ASP A 37 7.30 -10.69 19.20
C ASP A 37 5.84 -10.29 19.54
N ASP A 38 5.02 -9.94 18.54
CA ASP A 38 3.61 -9.58 18.77
C ASP A 38 2.71 -10.81 18.76
N GLN A 39 2.78 -11.57 19.86
CA GLN A 39 1.93 -12.75 20.04
C GLN A 39 0.44 -12.40 20.15
N GLU A 40 0.09 -11.22 20.69
CA GLU A 40 -1.30 -10.75 20.79
C GLU A 40 -1.91 -10.54 19.39
N ALA A 41 -1.15 -9.96 18.45
CA ALA A 41 -1.60 -9.84 17.07
C ALA A 41 -1.78 -11.20 16.39
N TYR A 42 -0.82 -12.11 16.58
CA TYR A 42 -0.92 -13.47 16.05
C TYR A 42 -2.16 -14.19 16.57
N ASP A 43 -2.39 -14.14 17.89
CA ASP A 43 -3.54 -14.81 18.51
C ASP A 43 -4.87 -14.22 18.02
N THR A 44 -4.95 -12.92 17.83
CA THR A 44 -6.15 -12.27 17.27
C THR A 44 -6.43 -12.78 15.84
N TRP A 45 -5.42 -12.81 14.97
CA TRP A 45 -5.62 -13.30 13.61
C TRP A 45 -6.01 -14.76 13.58
N HIS A 46 -5.28 -15.59 14.31
CA HIS A 46 -5.49 -17.04 14.30
C HIS A 46 -6.79 -17.45 15.01
N ASN A 47 -6.96 -17.02 16.27
CA ASN A 47 -8.06 -17.51 17.11
C ASN A 47 -9.37 -16.75 16.91
N ASP A 48 -9.31 -15.42 16.73
CA ASP A 48 -10.52 -14.59 16.66
C ASP A 48 -11.01 -14.41 15.22
N CYS A 49 -10.08 -14.18 14.27
CA CYS A 49 -10.40 -14.01 12.85
C CYS A 49 -10.45 -15.34 12.09
N GLY A 50 -9.89 -16.42 12.64
CA GLY A 50 -9.87 -17.75 12.03
C GLY A 50 -8.92 -17.84 10.82
N VAL A 51 -7.85 -17.03 10.81
CA VAL A 51 -6.82 -17.11 9.78
C VAL A 51 -5.99 -18.38 10.02
N GLU A 52 -5.79 -19.18 8.97
CA GLU A 52 -4.97 -20.37 9.06
C GLU A 52 -3.49 -20.00 9.35
N GLU A 53 -2.79 -20.85 10.14
CA GLU A 53 -1.39 -20.61 10.49
C GLU A 53 -0.50 -20.43 9.26
N SER A 54 -0.76 -21.20 8.19
CA SER A 54 -0.06 -21.09 6.91
C SER A 54 -0.23 -19.74 6.19
N HIS A 55 -1.21 -18.95 6.60
CA HIS A 55 -1.50 -17.62 6.07
C HIS A 55 -1.00 -16.48 6.98
N ILE A 56 -0.30 -16.81 8.07
CA ILE A 56 0.28 -15.83 8.99
C ILE A 56 1.81 -15.87 8.88
N THR A 57 2.40 -14.77 8.46
CA THR A 57 3.86 -14.63 8.34
C THR A 57 4.39 -13.70 9.42
N ARG A 58 5.50 -14.06 10.08
CA ARG A 58 6.18 -13.20 11.04
C ARG A 58 7.31 -12.47 10.33
N LEU A 59 7.27 -11.12 10.31
CA LEU A 59 8.27 -10.29 9.65
C LEU A 59 8.81 -9.24 10.61
N GLU A 60 10.13 -9.11 10.66
CA GLU A 60 10.82 -8.05 11.42
C GLU A 60 10.43 -6.65 10.92
N ASP A 61 10.09 -6.52 9.63
CA ASP A 61 9.68 -5.26 9.00
C ASP A 61 8.30 -4.78 9.49
N ASN A 62 7.52 -5.62 10.18
CA ASN A 62 6.25 -5.22 10.79
C ASN A 62 6.44 -4.44 12.10
N PHE A 63 7.38 -3.50 12.08
CA PHE A 63 7.57 -2.51 13.11
C PHE A 63 7.75 -1.12 12.50
N TRP A 64 6.70 -0.32 12.60
CA TRP A 64 6.68 1.02 12.01
C TRP A 64 7.41 2.04 12.88
N GLU A 65 8.37 2.75 12.29
CA GLU A 65 9.06 3.87 12.90
C GLU A 65 9.50 4.90 11.85
N ILE A 66 9.55 6.16 12.21
CA ILE A 66 10.06 7.24 11.36
C ILE A 66 10.94 8.18 12.18
N GLY A 67 12.22 7.83 12.34
CA GLY A 67 13.14 8.57 13.19
C GLY A 67 12.73 8.53 14.67
N GLU A 68 12.94 9.65 15.39
CA GLU A 68 12.50 9.82 16.78
C GLU A 68 11.00 10.07 16.86
N GLY A 69 10.33 9.53 17.88
CA GLY A 69 8.90 9.76 18.09
C GLY A 69 8.07 8.49 18.19
N PRO A 70 6.73 8.59 18.02
CA PRO A 70 5.82 7.46 18.13
C PRO A 70 6.15 6.35 17.14
N CYS A 71 6.18 5.10 17.63
CA CYS A 71 6.47 3.91 16.84
C CYS A 71 5.81 2.67 17.46
N GLY A 72 5.84 1.56 16.75
CA GLY A 72 5.30 0.31 17.28
C GLY A 72 5.06 -0.76 16.22
N PRO A 73 4.69 -1.96 16.64
CA PRO A 73 4.40 -3.05 15.72
C PRO A 73 3.21 -2.70 14.82
N ASP A 74 3.23 -3.27 13.64
CA ASP A 74 2.11 -3.23 12.72
C ASP A 74 1.73 -4.62 12.24
N SER A 75 0.62 -4.69 11.56
CA SER A 75 0.11 -5.91 10.95
C SER A 75 -0.53 -5.55 9.61
N GLU A 76 -0.13 -6.27 8.58
CA GLU A 76 -0.58 -6.00 7.22
C GLU A 76 -1.45 -7.13 6.71
N ILE A 77 -2.37 -6.79 5.82
CA ILE A 77 -3.22 -7.76 5.13
C ILE A 77 -2.85 -7.73 3.65
N PHE A 78 -2.51 -8.91 3.13
CA PHE A 78 -2.12 -9.13 1.74
C PHE A 78 -3.17 -9.95 1.00
N PHE A 79 -3.29 -9.67 -0.29
CA PHE A 79 -4.09 -10.47 -1.20
C PHE A 79 -3.16 -11.23 -2.16
N ASP A 80 -3.29 -12.57 -2.21
CA ASP A 80 -2.57 -13.40 -3.16
C ASP A 80 -3.17 -13.23 -4.56
N GLN A 81 -2.46 -12.57 -5.45
CA GLN A 81 -2.88 -12.33 -6.83
C GLN A 81 -2.78 -13.58 -7.71
N GLY A 82 -2.06 -14.60 -7.23
CA GLY A 82 -1.86 -15.86 -7.93
C GLY A 82 -0.38 -16.12 -8.26
N PRO A 83 -0.01 -17.38 -8.51
CA PRO A 83 1.37 -17.76 -8.79
C PRO A 83 1.94 -17.12 -10.06
N GLU A 84 1.09 -16.70 -11.00
CA GLU A 84 1.49 -16.01 -12.23
C GLU A 84 2.08 -14.62 -11.98
N HIS A 85 1.88 -14.04 -10.80
CA HIS A 85 2.46 -12.79 -10.33
C HIS A 85 3.68 -13.01 -9.42
N GLY A 86 4.00 -14.26 -9.11
CA GLY A 86 5.07 -14.64 -8.20
C GLY A 86 6.45 -14.64 -8.85
N CYS A 87 7.44 -14.89 -8.00
CA CYS A 87 8.82 -15.22 -8.39
C CYS A 87 9.04 -16.74 -8.40
N ASP A 88 10.20 -17.18 -8.88
CA ASP A 88 10.57 -18.61 -8.91
C ASP A 88 11.06 -19.13 -7.53
N ASP A 89 10.98 -18.32 -6.46
CA ASP A 89 11.38 -18.76 -5.11
C ASP A 89 10.31 -19.69 -4.55
N PRO A 90 10.67 -20.95 -4.17
CA PRO A 90 9.73 -21.88 -3.55
C PRO A 90 9.22 -21.41 -2.17
N ASN A 91 9.90 -20.46 -1.53
CA ASN A 91 9.52 -19.86 -0.26
C ASN A 91 8.79 -18.50 -0.43
N CYS A 92 8.28 -18.22 -1.63
CA CYS A 92 7.55 -17.00 -1.89
C CYS A 92 6.36 -16.83 -0.94
N ALA A 93 6.39 -15.79 -0.11
CA ALA A 93 5.41 -15.49 0.94
C ALA A 93 5.19 -13.97 1.03
N PRO A 94 4.22 -13.47 1.80
CA PRO A 94 4.12 -12.05 2.13
C PRO A 94 5.46 -11.49 2.64
N GLY A 95 5.83 -10.29 2.14
CA GLY A 95 7.16 -9.71 2.35
C GLY A 95 8.18 -10.02 1.25
N CYS A 96 7.85 -10.88 0.28
CA CYS A 96 8.66 -11.03 -0.94
C CYS A 96 8.52 -9.81 -1.85
N ASP A 97 9.63 -9.43 -2.52
CA ASP A 97 9.66 -8.29 -3.47
C ASP A 97 8.88 -8.52 -4.78
N CYS A 98 8.25 -9.69 -4.95
CA CYS A 98 7.43 -9.97 -6.13
C CYS A 98 6.00 -9.43 -6.00
N ASP A 99 5.27 -9.37 -7.12
CA ASP A 99 3.92 -8.82 -7.20
C ASP A 99 2.81 -9.80 -6.75
N ARG A 100 3.15 -11.02 -6.28
CA ARG A 100 2.15 -12.02 -5.92
C ARG A 100 1.29 -11.60 -4.74
N TYR A 101 1.94 -11.18 -3.66
CA TYR A 101 1.25 -10.79 -2.43
C TYR A 101 1.12 -9.27 -2.37
N LEU A 102 -0.04 -8.77 -2.78
CA LEU A 102 -0.35 -7.35 -2.78
C LEU A 102 -0.83 -6.92 -1.39
N GLU A 103 -0.06 -6.09 -0.69
CA GLU A 103 -0.52 -5.43 0.54
C GLU A 103 -1.72 -4.53 0.24
N ILE A 104 -2.86 -4.81 0.88
CA ILE A 104 -4.11 -4.05 0.68
C ILE A 104 -4.50 -3.22 1.89
N TRP A 105 -4.00 -3.55 3.09
CA TRP A 105 -4.31 -2.84 4.33
C TRP A 105 -3.15 -2.93 5.31
N ASN A 106 -2.80 -1.83 5.95
CA ASN A 106 -1.85 -1.78 7.05
C ASN A 106 -2.52 -1.26 8.33
N LEU A 107 -2.26 -1.92 9.46
CA LEU A 107 -2.76 -1.58 10.79
C LEU A 107 -1.57 -1.34 11.72
N VAL A 108 -1.23 -0.07 11.93
CA VAL A 108 -0.10 0.35 12.79
C VAL A 108 -0.57 0.60 14.20
N PHE A 109 0.10 -0.01 15.18
CA PHE A 109 -0.21 0.12 16.60
C PHE A 109 0.93 0.85 17.32
N THR A 110 0.90 2.18 17.33
CA THR A 110 1.92 2.99 18.01
C THR A 110 1.80 2.80 19.52
N GLN A 111 2.77 2.10 20.10
CA GLN A 111 2.84 1.73 21.50
C GLN A 111 4.02 2.33 22.23
N PHE A 112 5.03 2.77 21.50
CA PHE A 112 6.29 3.25 22.02
C PHE A 112 6.63 4.65 21.48
N ASN A 113 7.54 5.31 22.16
CA ASN A 113 8.22 6.50 21.69
C ASN A 113 9.71 6.18 21.56
N LYS A 114 10.27 6.32 20.36
CA LYS A 114 11.70 6.16 20.12
C LYS A 114 12.43 7.41 20.58
N MET A 115 13.35 7.23 21.50
CA MET A 115 14.15 8.31 22.10
C MET A 115 15.39 8.61 21.25
N PRO A 116 16.06 9.79 21.43
CA PRO A 116 17.27 10.15 20.69
C PRO A 116 18.45 9.18 20.89
N ASP A 117 18.49 8.45 22.00
CA ASP A 117 19.49 7.42 22.28
C ASP A 117 19.19 6.06 21.65
N GLY A 118 18.06 5.97 20.91
CA GLY A 118 17.59 4.75 20.26
C GLY A 118 16.78 3.81 21.17
N SER A 119 16.57 4.14 22.43
CA SER A 119 15.71 3.37 23.33
C SER A 119 14.21 3.60 23.03
N TYR A 120 13.38 2.65 23.45
CA TYR A 120 11.93 2.71 23.28
C TYR A 120 11.26 2.84 24.64
N GLU A 121 10.49 3.91 24.83
CA GLU A 121 9.67 4.12 26.02
C GLU A 121 8.19 3.87 25.71
N PRO A 122 7.45 3.14 26.58
CA PRO A 122 6.02 2.93 26.36
C PRO A 122 5.24 4.25 26.36
N LEU A 123 4.35 4.43 25.38
CA LEU A 123 3.42 5.56 25.36
C LEU A 123 2.39 5.43 26.47
N GLN A 124 2.06 6.55 27.12
CA GLN A 124 0.96 6.61 28.10
C GLN A 124 -0.41 6.29 27.46
N HIS A 125 -0.59 6.71 26.21
CA HIS A 125 -1.76 6.45 25.39
C HIS A 125 -1.29 5.83 24.09
N LYS A 126 -1.65 4.56 23.90
CA LYS A 126 -1.42 3.86 22.66
C LYS A 126 -2.39 4.39 21.60
N ASN A 127 -1.92 4.48 20.37
CA ASN A 127 -2.71 4.93 19.22
C ASN A 127 -2.73 3.88 18.14
N ILE A 128 -3.73 3.97 17.27
CA ILE A 128 -3.87 3.13 16.10
C ILE A 128 -3.93 4.06 14.91
N ASP A 129 -3.10 3.76 13.91
CA ASP A 129 -3.16 4.34 12.59
C ASP A 129 -3.41 3.20 11.59
N THR A 130 -4.41 3.35 10.74
CA THR A 130 -4.76 2.30 9.80
C THR A 130 -5.05 2.89 8.43
N GLY A 131 -4.58 2.22 7.39
CA GLY A 131 -4.76 2.64 6.01
C GLY A 131 -4.97 1.48 5.07
N ALA A 132 -6.05 1.55 4.28
CA ALA A 132 -6.30 0.66 3.17
C ALA A 132 -6.00 1.38 1.84
N GLY A 133 -5.29 0.70 0.94
CA GLY A 133 -5.00 1.24 -0.38
C GLY A 133 -6.25 1.19 -1.27
N LEU A 134 -6.90 2.34 -1.52
CA LEU A 134 -8.10 2.40 -2.36
C LEU A 134 -7.85 1.81 -3.75
N GLU A 135 -6.77 2.21 -4.41
CA GLU A 135 -6.41 1.73 -5.74
C GLU A 135 -6.03 0.25 -5.73
N ARG A 136 -5.39 -0.23 -4.67
CA ARG A 136 -5.05 -1.65 -4.50
C ARG A 136 -6.31 -2.50 -4.31
N LEU A 137 -7.23 -2.08 -3.44
CA LEU A 137 -8.54 -2.74 -3.28
C LEU A 137 -9.35 -2.71 -4.57
N ALA A 138 -9.38 -1.58 -5.27
CA ALA A 138 -10.07 -1.45 -6.55
C ALA A 138 -9.48 -2.41 -7.60
N SER A 139 -8.15 -2.55 -7.68
CA SER A 139 -7.51 -3.47 -8.63
C SER A 139 -7.87 -4.92 -8.35
N VAL A 140 -7.88 -5.33 -7.08
CA VAL A 140 -8.29 -6.68 -6.66
C VAL A 140 -9.75 -6.95 -7.03
N LEU A 141 -10.65 -6.02 -6.72
CA LEU A 141 -12.09 -6.18 -6.98
C LEU A 141 -12.45 -6.17 -8.47
N GLN A 142 -11.70 -5.43 -9.27
CA GLN A 142 -11.88 -5.35 -10.72
C GLN A 142 -11.13 -6.44 -11.48
N GLY A 143 -10.31 -7.24 -10.78
CA GLY A 143 -9.48 -8.27 -11.40
C GLY A 143 -8.40 -7.70 -12.33
N CYS A 144 -7.91 -6.49 -12.04
CA CYS A 144 -6.86 -5.83 -12.79
C CYS A 144 -5.49 -6.37 -12.41
N LYS A 145 -4.56 -6.40 -13.36
CA LYS A 145 -3.16 -6.82 -13.10
C LYS A 145 -2.40 -5.80 -12.28
N THR A 146 -2.73 -4.52 -12.42
CA THR A 146 -2.08 -3.41 -11.72
C THR A 146 -3.10 -2.33 -11.38
N ASN A 147 -2.77 -1.47 -10.42
CA ASN A 147 -3.57 -0.29 -10.08
C ASN A 147 -3.83 0.64 -11.27
N PHE A 148 -2.94 0.62 -12.26
CA PHE A 148 -3.04 1.46 -13.46
C PHE A 148 -4.17 1.05 -14.41
N GLU A 149 -4.66 -0.18 -14.31
CA GLU A 149 -5.73 -0.72 -15.15
C GLU A 149 -7.12 -0.55 -14.54
N THR A 150 -7.20 0.03 -13.34
CA THR A 150 -8.47 0.33 -12.68
C THR A 150 -9.22 1.46 -13.40
N ASP A 151 -10.53 1.47 -13.25
CA ASP A 151 -11.40 2.54 -13.75
C ASP A 151 -11.05 3.94 -13.20
N LEU A 152 -10.28 4.00 -12.11
CA LEU A 152 -9.78 5.25 -11.52
C LEU A 152 -8.61 5.86 -12.30
N ILE A 153 -7.72 5.04 -12.86
CA ILE A 153 -6.46 5.51 -13.45
C ILE A 153 -6.42 5.28 -14.97
N PHE A 154 -6.98 4.18 -15.44
CA PHE A 154 -6.91 3.76 -16.85
C PHE A 154 -7.42 4.83 -17.83
N PRO A 155 -8.47 5.63 -17.55
CA PRO A 155 -8.91 6.70 -18.44
C PRO A 155 -7.83 7.74 -18.74
N ILE A 156 -6.90 7.99 -17.81
CA ILE A 156 -5.77 8.91 -18.02
C ILE A 156 -4.76 8.27 -18.98
N ILE A 157 -4.50 6.97 -18.83
CA ILE A 157 -3.64 6.21 -19.73
C ILE A 157 -4.22 6.22 -21.14
N GLU A 158 -5.51 5.92 -21.31
CA GLU A 158 -6.18 5.92 -22.61
C GLU A 158 -6.12 7.29 -23.30
N ALA A 159 -6.42 8.36 -22.54
CA ALA A 159 -6.36 9.71 -23.07
C ALA A 159 -4.94 10.10 -23.52
N THR A 160 -3.92 9.69 -22.74
CA THR A 160 -2.51 9.95 -23.04
C THR A 160 -2.05 9.13 -24.25
N ALA A 161 -2.39 7.85 -24.30
CA ALA A 161 -2.08 6.94 -25.41
C ALA A 161 -2.69 7.43 -26.73
N LYS A 162 -3.96 7.83 -26.69
CA LYS A 162 -4.65 8.42 -27.85
C LYS A 162 -3.95 9.70 -28.36
N ARG A 163 -3.49 10.57 -27.45
CA ARG A 163 -2.77 11.79 -27.81
C ARG A 163 -1.41 11.49 -28.39
N ALA A 164 -0.72 10.47 -27.91
CA ALA A 164 0.59 10.03 -28.39
C ALA A 164 0.52 9.18 -29.65
N GLY A 165 -0.66 8.70 -30.07
CA GLY A 165 -0.83 7.78 -31.19
C GLY A 165 -0.23 6.39 -30.93
N VAL A 166 -0.26 5.92 -29.66
CA VAL A 166 0.27 4.62 -29.22
C VAL A 166 -0.84 3.79 -28.56
N THR A 167 -0.60 2.49 -28.45
CA THR A 167 -1.51 1.56 -27.77
C THR A 167 -0.87 1.04 -26.48
N TYR A 168 -1.62 1.01 -25.38
CA TYR A 168 -1.18 0.42 -24.12
C TYR A 168 -1.07 -1.10 -24.25
N ASN A 169 -0.09 -1.73 -23.61
CA ASN A 169 0.25 -3.15 -23.64
C ASN A 169 0.90 -3.66 -24.97
N GLU A 170 1.28 -2.77 -25.89
CA GLU A 170 2.03 -3.15 -27.09
C GLU A 170 3.55 -3.05 -26.92
N ASN A 171 4.02 -2.11 -26.10
CA ASN A 171 5.46 -1.89 -25.89
C ASN A 171 5.74 -1.51 -24.43
N PRO A 172 6.54 -2.32 -23.69
CA PRO A 172 6.84 -2.07 -22.28
C PRO A 172 7.42 -0.68 -21.98
N ASN A 173 8.27 -0.12 -22.84
CA ASN A 173 8.85 1.21 -22.65
C ASN A 173 7.82 2.33 -22.80
N THR A 174 6.90 2.15 -23.74
CA THR A 174 5.75 3.05 -23.93
C THR A 174 4.82 2.97 -22.72
N ASP A 175 4.53 1.77 -22.24
CA ASP A 175 3.66 1.54 -21.09
C ASP A 175 4.20 2.17 -19.80
N VAL A 176 5.51 2.08 -19.56
CA VAL A 176 6.16 2.79 -18.44
C VAL A 176 5.93 4.29 -18.54
N SER A 177 6.08 4.87 -19.74
CA SER A 177 5.84 6.30 -19.92
C SER A 177 4.39 6.70 -19.71
N LEU A 178 3.44 5.91 -20.19
CA LEU A 178 2.01 6.11 -19.96
C LEU A 178 1.64 6.05 -18.48
N LYS A 179 2.14 5.03 -17.76
CA LYS A 179 1.94 4.88 -16.30
C LYS A 179 2.52 6.06 -15.51
N VAL A 180 3.75 6.48 -15.82
CA VAL A 180 4.38 7.64 -15.17
C VAL A 180 3.58 8.91 -15.38
N ILE A 181 3.07 9.15 -16.60
CA ILE A 181 2.26 10.32 -16.88
C ILE A 181 0.95 10.27 -16.10
N ALA A 182 0.27 9.13 -16.07
CA ALA A 182 -0.99 8.97 -15.34
C ALA A 182 -0.84 9.21 -13.84
N ASP A 183 0.16 8.58 -13.21
CA ASP A 183 0.48 8.77 -11.80
C ASP A 183 0.81 10.24 -11.48
N HIS A 184 1.72 10.83 -12.24
CA HIS A 184 2.19 12.18 -11.97
C HIS A 184 1.15 13.25 -12.29
N ALA A 185 0.28 13.05 -13.29
CA ALA A 185 -0.81 13.96 -13.59
C ALA A 185 -1.80 14.04 -12.43
N ARG A 186 -2.17 12.89 -11.83
CA ARG A 186 -3.01 12.86 -10.63
C ARG A 186 -2.36 13.59 -9.46
N ALA A 187 -1.11 13.27 -9.14
CA ALA A 187 -0.38 13.87 -8.03
C ALA A 187 -0.20 15.39 -8.21
N VAL A 188 0.15 15.83 -9.42
CA VAL A 188 0.29 17.26 -9.75
C VAL A 188 -1.05 17.99 -9.60
N THR A 189 -2.14 17.41 -10.11
CA THR A 189 -3.47 18.00 -10.01
C THR A 189 -3.91 18.14 -8.56
N ALA A 190 -3.74 17.11 -7.74
CA ALA A 190 -4.07 17.15 -6.32
C ALA A 190 -3.25 18.22 -5.58
N LEU A 191 -1.93 18.25 -5.76
CA LEU A 191 -1.05 19.22 -5.12
C LEU A 191 -1.41 20.67 -5.48
N ILE A 192 -1.72 20.94 -6.75
CA ILE A 192 -2.15 22.27 -7.17
C ILE A 192 -3.51 22.63 -6.57
N SER A 193 -4.44 21.69 -6.52
CA SER A 193 -5.75 21.89 -5.89
C SER A 193 -5.63 22.22 -4.40
N ASP A 194 -4.63 21.64 -3.73
CA ASP A 194 -4.30 21.94 -2.33
C ASP A 194 -3.47 23.23 -2.14
N GLY A 195 -3.27 24.01 -3.22
CA GLY A 195 -2.61 25.32 -3.17
C GLY A 195 -1.08 25.25 -3.22
N VAL A 196 -0.49 24.08 -3.55
CA VAL A 196 0.96 23.99 -3.74
C VAL A 196 1.33 24.52 -5.12
N LEU A 197 2.25 25.49 -5.17
CA LEU A 197 2.80 26.01 -6.41
C LEU A 197 4.22 25.53 -6.66
N PRO A 198 4.65 25.35 -7.93
CA PRO A 198 6.01 24.94 -8.24
C PRO A 198 7.04 25.95 -7.70
N SER A 199 8.06 25.45 -6.99
CA SER A 199 9.14 26.28 -6.46
C SER A 199 10.49 25.55 -6.50
N ASN A 200 11.54 26.17 -5.98
CA ASN A 200 12.88 25.58 -5.93
C ASN A 200 13.16 24.82 -4.64
N GLU A 201 12.26 24.86 -3.65
CA GLU A 201 12.43 24.25 -2.35
C GLU A 201 11.11 23.74 -1.76
N GLY A 202 11.18 22.94 -0.70
CA GLY A 202 10.04 22.42 0.01
C GLY A 202 9.07 21.62 -0.87
N ARG A 203 7.77 21.72 -0.56
CA ARG A 203 6.69 21.00 -1.27
C ARG A 203 6.60 21.38 -2.74
N GLY A 204 6.82 22.65 -3.06
CA GLY A 204 6.78 23.13 -4.44
C GLY A 204 7.92 22.60 -5.31
N TYR A 205 9.08 22.27 -4.72
CA TYR A 205 10.15 21.59 -5.43
C TYR A 205 9.74 20.16 -5.82
N VAL A 206 9.09 19.44 -4.93
CA VAL A 206 8.57 18.08 -5.21
C VAL A 206 7.58 18.14 -6.37
N LEU A 207 6.59 19.05 -6.30
CA LEU A 207 5.63 19.28 -7.40
C LEU A 207 6.35 19.55 -8.73
N ARG A 208 7.32 20.48 -8.72
CA ARG A 208 8.10 20.80 -9.92
C ARG A 208 8.84 19.59 -10.48
N ARG A 209 9.39 18.73 -9.61
CA ARG A 209 10.11 17.51 -10.00
C ARG A 209 9.21 16.52 -10.73
N ILE A 210 8.06 16.18 -10.13
CA ILE A 210 7.12 15.22 -10.72
C ILE A 210 6.49 15.75 -12.00
N LEU A 211 6.14 17.05 -12.06
CA LEU A 211 5.64 17.70 -13.27
C LEU A 211 6.66 17.58 -14.41
N ARG A 212 7.94 17.94 -14.16
CA ARG A 212 9.00 17.82 -15.16
C ARG A 212 9.22 16.38 -15.61
N ARG A 213 9.07 15.41 -14.71
CA ARG A 213 9.17 14.00 -15.06
C ARG A 213 8.03 13.56 -15.98
N ALA A 214 6.80 13.97 -15.70
CA ALA A 214 5.67 13.73 -16.58
C ALA A 214 5.89 14.33 -17.98
N VAL A 215 6.33 15.59 -18.07
CA VAL A 215 6.65 16.25 -19.34
C VAL A 215 7.76 15.51 -20.10
N ARG A 216 8.80 15.06 -19.41
CA ARG A 216 9.85 14.24 -20.04
C ARG A 216 9.30 12.97 -20.68
N HIS A 217 8.44 12.24 -19.96
CA HIS A 217 7.81 11.04 -20.49
C HIS A 217 6.84 11.34 -21.63
N GLY A 218 6.14 12.49 -21.60
CA GLY A 218 5.35 12.95 -22.72
C GLY A 218 6.20 13.15 -23.99
N ARG A 219 7.37 13.77 -23.86
CA ARG A 219 8.30 13.92 -24.99
C ARG A 219 8.85 12.58 -25.51
N LEU A 220 9.10 11.61 -24.63
CA LEU A 220 9.50 10.25 -25.05
C LEU A 220 8.41 9.57 -25.89
N LEU A 221 7.15 9.93 -25.67
CA LEU A 221 6.00 9.46 -26.44
C LEU A 221 5.72 10.32 -27.69
N GLY A 222 6.54 11.35 -27.98
CA GLY A 222 6.33 12.24 -29.10
C GLY A 222 5.24 13.30 -28.89
N ILE A 223 4.80 13.53 -27.66
CA ILE A 223 3.86 14.61 -27.31
C ILE A 223 4.64 15.93 -27.16
N GLU A 224 4.28 16.93 -27.96
CA GLU A 224 4.81 18.30 -27.91
C GLU A 224 4.00 19.21 -26.95
#